data_551db38239e45ee718b64e8f5c795125
#
_entry.id   551db38239e45ee718b64e8f5c795125
#
_cell.length_a   1.000
_cell.length_b   1.000
_cell.length_c   1.000
_cell.angle_alpha   90.00
_cell.angle_beta   90.00
_cell.angle_gamma   90.00
#
_symmetry.space_group_name_H-M   'P 1'
#
loop_
_entity.id
_entity.type
_entity.pdbx_description
1 polymer ?
#
loop_
_entity_poly.entity_id
_entity_poly.type
_entity_poly.pdbx_seq_one_letter_code
_entity_poly.pdbx_strand_id
1 'polypeptide(L)'
;MNFITGLVSVSFRPLSAEEIIKITKNAGLDAIEWGGDLHVPAGDLDAARAVAEKTRAAGLLMPEYGSYYRLGVSAPEEIDGVAACARALETDTVRVWAFHKGSLNVTEEEYLRAVADAKRICAAYPDLRFCTECHNNTLTDDYRANLRLIEDVAMENFGAFWQPNQYRSHAYNLESARALAPYTNALHVFAWEGNEKYPLAFHRDRWKEYLDIFAEKARAENVNLMLEFMHDNDPKSLGETARTLRSFIENV
;
A
#
# COMPACT_ATOMS: atom_id res chain seq x y z
N MET A 1 -20.47 3.80 0.85
CA MET A 1 -19.27 3.15 0.34
C MET A 1 -18.31 2.90 1.46
N ASN A 2 -17.54 1.82 1.38
CA ASN A 2 -16.66 1.38 2.47
C ASN A 2 -15.23 1.85 2.19
N PHE A 3 -15.02 3.17 2.08
CA PHE A 3 -13.70 3.76 2.06
C PHE A 3 -13.21 3.95 3.49
N ILE A 4 -12.03 3.38 3.79
CA ILE A 4 -11.32 3.56 5.06
C ILE A 4 -10.17 4.53 4.81
N THR A 5 -10.06 5.58 5.61
CA THR A 5 -8.99 6.58 5.47
C THR A 5 -7.86 6.30 6.44
N GLY A 6 -6.62 6.37 5.98
CA GLY A 6 -5.48 6.04 6.84
C GLY A 6 -4.19 6.78 6.48
N LEU A 7 -3.14 6.40 7.20
CA LEU A 7 -1.79 6.91 7.04
C LEU A 7 -0.81 5.75 6.83
N VAL A 8 0.06 5.85 5.83
CA VAL A 8 1.24 4.99 5.72
C VAL A 8 2.30 5.52 6.68
N SER A 9 2.71 4.74 7.68
CA SER A 9 3.58 5.17 8.77
C SER A 9 4.96 5.65 8.31
N VAL A 10 5.45 5.13 7.19
CA VAL A 10 6.74 5.55 6.58
C VAL A 10 6.74 6.99 6.09
N SER A 11 5.58 7.64 6.00
CA SER A 11 5.49 9.08 5.70
C SER A 11 6.23 9.93 6.73
N PHE A 12 6.33 9.45 7.96
CA PHE A 12 6.97 10.15 9.07
C PHE A 12 7.94 9.25 9.83
N ARG A 13 8.90 8.66 9.13
CA ARG A 13 9.91 7.74 9.69
C ARG A 13 10.62 8.21 10.96
N PRO A 14 10.88 9.52 11.18
CA PRO A 14 11.53 9.98 12.43
C PRO A 14 10.63 9.91 13.67
N LEU A 15 9.32 9.75 13.52
CA LEU A 15 8.39 9.67 14.64
C LEU A 15 8.32 8.25 15.21
N SER A 16 8.13 8.15 16.52
CA SER A 16 7.83 6.88 17.17
C SER A 16 6.43 6.36 16.81
N ALA A 17 6.17 5.07 17.05
CA ALA A 17 4.85 4.50 16.80
C ALA A 17 3.74 5.24 17.59
N GLU A 18 4.00 5.64 18.84
CA GLU A 18 3.06 6.41 19.66
C GLU A 18 2.74 7.77 19.04
N GLU A 19 3.75 8.45 18.51
CA GLU A 19 3.55 9.75 17.84
C GLU A 19 2.75 9.57 16.54
N ILE A 20 3.03 8.53 15.74
CA ILE A 20 2.25 8.18 14.54
C ILE A 20 0.78 7.92 14.92
N ILE A 21 0.52 7.09 15.93
CA ILE A 21 -0.84 6.82 16.41
C ILE A 21 -1.55 8.12 16.82
N LYS A 22 -0.86 8.97 17.57
CA LYS A 22 -1.40 10.24 18.06
C LYS A 22 -1.77 11.18 16.93
N ILE A 23 -0.87 11.39 15.96
CA ILE A 23 -1.14 12.33 14.84
C ILE A 23 -2.24 11.78 13.92
N THR A 24 -2.27 10.46 13.66
CA THR A 24 -3.31 9.79 12.87
C THR A 24 -4.68 9.98 13.51
N LYS A 25 -4.79 9.69 14.81
CA LYS A 25 -6.03 9.89 15.58
C LYS A 25 -6.49 11.35 15.59
N ASN A 26 -5.56 12.29 15.81
CA ASN A 26 -5.88 13.72 15.84
C ASN A 26 -6.31 14.25 14.46
N ALA A 27 -5.80 13.69 13.38
CA ALA A 27 -6.25 13.99 12.02
C ALA A 27 -7.63 13.41 11.70
N GLY A 28 -8.14 12.52 12.58
CA GLY A 28 -9.42 11.82 12.46
C GLY A 28 -9.37 10.74 11.38
N LEU A 29 -8.22 10.22 11.02
CA LEU A 29 -8.07 9.05 10.16
C LEU A 29 -8.46 7.78 10.92
N ASP A 30 -8.80 6.72 10.16
CA ASP A 30 -9.37 5.48 10.68
C ASP A 30 -8.32 4.39 10.85
N ALA A 31 -7.20 4.46 10.13
CA ALA A 31 -6.26 3.35 9.97
C ALA A 31 -4.79 3.79 9.87
N ILE A 32 -3.89 2.84 10.12
CA ILE A 32 -2.44 2.96 9.86
C ILE A 32 -1.97 1.72 9.11
N GLU A 33 -1.28 1.92 7.97
CA GLU A 33 -0.39 0.93 7.38
C GLU A 33 0.97 1.02 8.06
N TRP A 34 1.37 -0.03 8.76
CA TRP A 34 2.67 -0.06 9.44
C TRP A 34 3.78 -0.52 8.50
N GLY A 35 4.85 0.29 8.42
CA GLY A 35 6.03 -0.01 7.61
C GLY A 35 6.99 -0.96 8.29
N GLY A 36 7.48 -1.93 7.52
CA GLY A 36 8.41 -2.97 7.95
C GLY A 36 9.89 -2.56 7.96
N ASP A 37 10.18 -1.27 7.77
CA ASP A 37 11.56 -0.75 7.80
C ASP A 37 11.99 -0.27 9.20
N LEU A 38 11.16 0.53 9.87
CA LEU A 38 11.50 1.13 11.17
C LEU A 38 10.48 0.83 12.26
N HIS A 39 9.19 0.98 11.96
CA HIS A 39 8.14 0.92 12.98
C HIS A 39 7.83 -0.51 13.43
N VAL A 40 7.82 -1.45 12.48
CA VAL A 40 7.58 -2.88 12.73
C VAL A 40 8.51 -3.72 11.86
N PRO A 41 9.82 -3.80 12.18
CA PRO A 41 10.77 -4.60 11.40
C PRO A 41 10.34 -6.07 11.30
N ALA A 42 10.52 -6.67 10.12
CA ALA A 42 10.16 -8.07 9.89
C ALA A 42 10.87 -8.99 10.90
N GLY A 43 10.09 -9.84 11.57
CA GLY A 43 10.58 -10.75 12.61
C GLY A 43 10.64 -10.16 14.02
N ASP A 44 10.45 -8.85 14.20
CA ASP A 44 10.35 -8.22 15.53
C ASP A 44 8.90 -8.33 16.06
N LEU A 45 8.59 -9.50 16.60
CA LEU A 45 7.24 -9.80 17.11
C LEU A 45 6.86 -9.00 18.35
N ASP A 46 7.83 -8.57 19.14
CA ASP A 46 7.57 -7.76 20.32
C ASP A 46 7.18 -6.34 19.91
N ALA A 47 7.89 -5.76 18.94
CA ALA A 47 7.48 -4.49 18.34
C ALA A 47 6.10 -4.60 17.68
N ALA A 48 5.84 -5.66 16.89
CA ALA A 48 4.57 -5.86 16.21
C ALA A 48 3.39 -5.92 17.19
N ARG A 49 3.50 -6.71 18.26
CA ARG A 49 2.47 -6.85 19.32
C ARG A 49 2.25 -5.55 20.07
N ALA A 50 3.33 -4.87 20.47
CA ALA A 50 3.25 -3.60 21.18
C ALA A 50 2.58 -2.50 20.34
N VAL A 51 2.91 -2.43 19.05
CA VAL A 51 2.30 -1.49 18.11
C VAL A 51 0.83 -1.83 17.88
N ALA A 52 0.50 -3.10 17.68
CA ALA A 52 -0.88 -3.56 17.51
C ALA A 52 -1.77 -3.19 18.70
N GLU A 53 -1.31 -3.48 19.93
CA GLU A 53 -2.04 -3.14 21.15
C GLU A 53 -2.33 -1.64 21.25
N LYS A 54 -1.31 -0.80 21.04
CA LYS A 54 -1.44 0.67 21.12
C LYS A 54 -2.34 1.23 20.01
N THR A 55 -2.22 0.72 18.79
CA THR A 55 -3.04 1.15 17.65
C THR A 55 -4.51 0.82 17.90
N ARG A 56 -4.79 -0.40 18.33
CA ARG A 56 -6.15 -0.84 18.69
C ARG A 56 -6.73 -0.07 19.88
N ALA A 57 -5.93 0.16 20.93
CA ALA A 57 -6.35 0.96 22.08
C ALA A 57 -6.71 2.40 21.70
N ALA A 58 -6.10 2.95 20.65
CA ALA A 58 -6.47 4.24 20.06
C ALA A 58 -7.75 4.18 19.20
N GLY A 59 -8.30 3.00 18.95
CA GLY A 59 -9.47 2.78 18.08
C GLY A 59 -9.13 2.95 16.59
N LEU A 60 -7.89 2.64 16.20
CA LEU A 60 -7.43 2.66 14.80
C LEU A 60 -7.30 1.23 14.26
N LEU A 61 -7.55 1.07 12.96
CA LEU A 61 -7.39 -0.16 12.22
C LEU A 61 -5.95 -0.33 11.70
N MET A 62 -5.58 -1.56 11.39
CA MET A 62 -4.31 -1.93 10.75
C MET A 62 -4.62 -2.81 9.53
N PRO A 63 -5.12 -2.22 8.43
CA PRO A 63 -5.62 -3.01 7.31
C PRO A 63 -4.50 -3.67 6.50
N GLU A 64 -3.28 -3.11 6.52
CA GLU A 64 -2.14 -3.61 5.78
C GLU A 64 -0.83 -3.54 6.58
N TYR A 65 0.12 -4.40 6.21
CA TYR A 65 1.50 -4.35 6.63
C TYR A 65 2.44 -4.12 5.44
N GLY A 66 3.13 -2.99 5.42
CA GLY A 66 4.06 -2.58 4.36
C GLY A 66 5.42 -3.26 4.50
N SER A 67 5.55 -4.53 4.13
CA SER A 67 6.83 -5.25 4.23
C SER A 67 7.85 -4.82 3.17
N TYR A 68 9.10 -5.21 3.38
CA TYR A 68 10.19 -4.98 2.41
C TYR A 68 10.67 -6.28 1.76
N TYR A 69 9.90 -7.37 1.90
CA TYR A 69 10.15 -8.60 1.16
C TYR A 69 10.07 -8.35 -0.36
N ARG A 70 11.06 -8.86 -1.10
CA ARG A 70 11.18 -8.67 -2.55
C ARG A 70 11.08 -10.01 -3.26
N LEU A 71 9.99 -10.22 -3.98
CA LEU A 71 9.75 -11.40 -4.80
C LEU A 71 10.92 -11.66 -5.75
N GLY A 72 11.45 -12.88 -5.71
CA GLY A 72 12.56 -13.31 -6.55
C GLY A 72 13.93 -12.76 -6.15
N VAL A 73 14.06 -12.04 -5.02
CA VAL A 73 15.30 -11.39 -4.55
C VAL A 73 15.60 -11.73 -3.10
N SER A 74 14.64 -11.53 -2.19
CA SER A 74 14.81 -11.85 -0.76
C SER A 74 15.07 -13.34 -0.55
N ALA A 75 15.77 -13.67 0.53
CA ALA A 75 15.91 -15.07 0.93
C ALA A 75 14.54 -15.66 1.27
N PRO A 76 14.23 -16.88 0.81
CA PRO A 76 12.89 -17.46 0.95
C PRO A 76 12.35 -17.50 2.39
N GLU A 77 13.23 -17.65 3.37
CA GLU A 77 12.91 -17.71 4.80
C GLU A 77 12.57 -16.34 5.42
N GLU A 78 12.93 -15.23 4.78
CA GLU A 78 12.60 -13.89 5.29
C GLU A 78 11.08 -13.66 5.36
N ILE A 79 10.31 -14.35 4.51
CA ILE A 79 8.85 -14.23 4.52
C ILE A 79 8.21 -14.73 5.83
N ASP A 80 8.87 -15.66 6.54
CA ASP A 80 8.35 -16.21 7.80
C ASP A 80 8.23 -15.11 8.86
N GLY A 81 9.24 -14.24 8.95
CA GLY A 81 9.23 -13.07 9.83
C GLY A 81 8.18 -12.03 9.43
N VAL A 82 7.99 -11.81 8.12
CA VAL A 82 6.95 -10.92 7.58
C VAL A 82 5.56 -11.44 7.93
N ALA A 83 5.28 -12.71 7.67
CA ALA A 83 3.99 -13.34 7.96
C ALA A 83 3.68 -13.33 9.46
N ALA A 84 4.69 -13.61 10.30
CA ALA A 84 4.53 -13.57 11.74
C ALA A 84 4.21 -12.15 12.25
N CYS A 85 4.84 -11.11 11.70
CA CYS A 85 4.53 -9.71 12.04
C CYS A 85 3.13 -9.31 11.56
N ALA A 86 2.71 -9.70 10.34
CA ALA A 86 1.36 -9.42 9.84
C ALA A 86 0.29 -10.01 10.78
N ARG A 87 0.46 -11.26 11.20
CA ARG A 87 -0.45 -11.91 12.17
C ARG A 87 -0.42 -11.23 13.54
N ALA A 88 0.76 -10.79 14.00
CA ALA A 88 0.88 -10.06 15.26
C ALA A 88 0.24 -8.67 15.20
N LEU A 89 0.21 -8.04 14.04
CA LEU A 89 -0.52 -6.79 13.75
C LEU A 89 -2.03 -7.04 13.53
N GLU A 90 -2.47 -8.29 13.48
CA GLU A 90 -3.87 -8.66 13.21
C GLU A 90 -4.34 -8.19 11.80
N THR A 91 -3.44 -8.11 10.83
CA THR A 91 -3.75 -7.86 9.41
C THR A 91 -3.57 -9.11 8.57
N ASP A 92 -4.39 -9.25 7.56
CA ASP A 92 -4.30 -10.31 6.56
C ASP A 92 -3.65 -9.86 5.24
N THR A 93 -3.40 -8.56 5.08
CA THR A 93 -2.88 -8.00 3.84
C THR A 93 -1.45 -7.49 4.01
N VAL A 94 -0.55 -8.00 3.18
CA VAL A 94 0.89 -7.71 3.21
C VAL A 94 1.33 -7.14 1.88
N ARG A 95 1.88 -5.92 1.89
CA ARG A 95 2.56 -5.40 0.72
C ARG A 95 3.94 -6.05 0.57
N VAL A 96 4.25 -6.48 -0.64
CA VAL A 96 5.56 -6.99 -1.06
C VAL A 96 6.07 -6.22 -2.28
N TRP A 97 7.38 -6.16 -2.45
CA TRP A 97 8.00 -5.61 -3.64
C TRP A 97 8.19 -6.69 -4.70
N ALA A 98 8.08 -6.34 -5.97
CA ALA A 98 8.39 -7.25 -7.05
C ALA A 98 9.76 -6.90 -7.64
N PHE A 99 10.75 -7.75 -7.39
CA PHE A 99 12.13 -7.60 -7.86
C PHE A 99 12.78 -6.26 -7.44
N HIS A 100 13.89 -5.85 -8.10
CA HIS A 100 14.65 -4.62 -7.78
C HIS A 100 15.10 -3.86 -9.05
N LYS A 101 14.50 -4.19 -10.19
CA LYS A 101 14.73 -3.54 -11.48
C LYS A 101 13.39 -3.20 -12.12
N GLY A 102 13.35 -2.14 -12.93
CA GLY A 102 12.18 -1.82 -13.75
C GLY A 102 11.84 -2.93 -14.76
N SER A 103 10.58 -3.06 -15.10
CA SER A 103 10.01 -4.14 -15.93
C SER A 103 10.75 -4.36 -17.24
N LEU A 104 11.23 -3.29 -17.87
CA LEU A 104 11.99 -3.38 -19.14
C LEU A 104 13.41 -3.94 -18.99
N ASN A 105 13.93 -4.03 -17.77
CA ASN A 105 15.29 -4.50 -17.45
C ASN A 105 15.32 -5.87 -16.78
N VAL A 106 14.17 -6.45 -16.53
CA VAL A 106 14.03 -7.80 -15.95
C VAL A 106 14.08 -8.82 -17.08
N THR A 107 14.96 -9.82 -16.97
CA THR A 107 15.00 -10.95 -17.92
C THR A 107 13.82 -11.88 -17.67
N GLU A 108 13.49 -12.74 -18.66
CA GLU A 108 12.41 -13.73 -18.50
C GLU A 108 12.71 -14.72 -17.36
N GLU A 109 13.96 -15.11 -17.15
CA GLU A 109 14.37 -15.96 -16.03
C GLU A 109 14.12 -15.29 -14.68
N GLU A 110 14.50 -14.01 -14.56
CA GLU A 110 14.25 -13.19 -13.36
C GLU A 110 12.76 -13.00 -13.10
N TYR A 111 11.99 -12.78 -14.16
CA TYR A 111 10.53 -12.70 -14.10
C TYR A 111 9.89 -13.99 -13.57
N LEU A 112 10.25 -15.12 -14.17
CA LEU A 112 9.73 -16.44 -13.77
C LEU A 112 10.11 -16.79 -12.32
N ARG A 113 11.28 -16.33 -11.85
CA ARG A 113 11.68 -16.48 -10.45
C ARG A 113 10.77 -15.66 -9.51
N ALA A 114 10.39 -14.44 -9.89
CA ALA A 114 9.45 -13.64 -9.11
C ALA A 114 8.05 -14.28 -9.09
N VAL A 115 7.57 -14.82 -10.23
CA VAL A 115 6.30 -15.57 -10.30
C VAL A 115 6.33 -16.82 -9.41
N ALA A 116 7.40 -17.59 -9.47
CA ALA A 116 7.54 -18.81 -8.65
C ALA A 116 7.56 -18.50 -7.15
N ASP A 117 8.25 -17.42 -6.76
CA ASP A 117 8.32 -16.98 -5.38
C ASP A 117 6.95 -16.48 -4.88
N ALA A 118 6.23 -15.69 -5.69
CA ALA A 118 4.86 -15.25 -5.37
C ALA A 118 3.92 -16.46 -5.16
N LYS A 119 3.95 -17.45 -6.04
CA LYS A 119 3.17 -18.69 -5.87
C LYS A 119 3.54 -19.42 -4.59
N ARG A 120 4.83 -19.51 -4.29
CA ARG A 120 5.34 -20.18 -3.08
C ARG A 120 4.81 -19.52 -1.81
N ILE A 121 4.91 -18.19 -1.70
CA ILE A 121 4.43 -17.49 -0.49
C ILE A 121 2.92 -17.54 -0.36
N CYS A 122 2.17 -17.40 -1.46
CA CYS A 122 0.71 -17.53 -1.44
C CYS A 122 0.25 -18.91 -0.99
N ALA A 123 0.91 -19.97 -1.45
CA ALA A 123 0.59 -21.33 -1.06
C ALA A 123 0.99 -21.63 0.40
N ALA A 124 2.10 -21.07 0.88
CA ALA A 124 2.59 -21.26 2.25
C ALA A 124 1.75 -20.52 3.29
N TYR A 125 1.13 -19.40 2.92
CA TYR A 125 0.37 -18.53 3.82
C TYR A 125 -1.03 -18.23 3.23
N PRO A 126 -1.94 -19.22 3.17
CA PRO A 126 -3.26 -19.04 2.56
C PRO A 126 -4.19 -18.10 3.36
N ASP A 127 -3.84 -17.80 4.59
CA ASP A 127 -4.51 -16.83 5.47
C ASP A 127 -4.08 -15.38 5.24
N LEU A 128 -3.03 -15.17 4.44
CA LEU A 128 -2.53 -13.84 4.10
C LEU A 128 -2.71 -13.54 2.61
N ARG A 129 -3.04 -12.29 2.32
CA ARG A 129 -3.06 -11.74 0.96
C ARG A 129 -1.77 -10.98 0.72
N PHE A 130 -1.06 -11.31 -0.34
CA PHE A 130 0.15 -10.61 -0.77
C PHE A 130 -0.16 -9.67 -1.93
N CYS A 131 0.22 -8.42 -1.80
CA CYS A 131 -0.04 -7.40 -2.80
C CYS A 131 1.26 -6.73 -3.24
N THR A 132 1.47 -6.61 -4.54
CA THR A 132 2.58 -5.82 -5.09
C THR A 132 2.17 -4.35 -5.16
N GLU A 133 3.14 -3.46 -4.96
CA GLU A 133 2.96 -2.03 -5.18
C GLU A 133 3.47 -1.63 -6.56
N CYS A 134 2.72 -0.78 -7.29
CA CYS A 134 3.21 -0.16 -8.52
C CYS A 134 4.24 0.91 -8.18
N HIS A 135 5.52 0.59 -8.27
CA HIS A 135 6.60 1.49 -7.86
C HIS A 135 7.77 1.49 -8.84
N ASN A 136 8.36 2.66 -9.06
CA ASN A 136 9.54 2.80 -9.91
C ASN A 136 10.70 1.90 -9.46
N ASN A 137 11.51 1.44 -10.40
CA ASN A 137 12.63 0.53 -10.17
C ASN A 137 12.23 -0.83 -9.56
N THR A 138 11.03 -1.27 -9.82
CA THR A 138 10.54 -2.62 -9.53
C THR A 138 9.97 -3.25 -10.79
N LEU A 139 9.75 -4.56 -10.79
CA LEU A 139 9.07 -5.27 -11.88
C LEU A 139 7.66 -4.71 -12.17
N THR A 140 7.05 -4.06 -11.19
CA THR A 140 5.70 -3.49 -11.25
C THR A 140 5.68 -1.97 -11.49
N ASP A 141 6.72 -1.41 -12.13
CA ASP A 141 6.81 0.01 -12.47
C ASP A 141 5.88 0.42 -13.64
N ASP A 142 5.40 -0.54 -14.41
CA ASP A 142 4.32 -0.40 -15.38
C ASP A 142 3.14 -1.29 -14.98
N TYR A 143 1.91 -0.75 -15.05
CA TYR A 143 0.72 -1.49 -14.62
C TYR A 143 0.47 -2.75 -15.45
N ARG A 144 0.91 -2.79 -16.72
CA ARG A 144 0.77 -3.97 -17.59
C ARG A 144 1.68 -5.10 -17.13
N ALA A 145 2.88 -4.74 -16.66
CA ALA A 145 3.80 -5.72 -16.06
C ALA A 145 3.25 -6.26 -14.73
N ASN A 146 2.61 -5.39 -13.92
CA ASN A 146 1.95 -5.82 -12.69
C ASN A 146 0.75 -6.73 -12.99
N LEU A 147 -0.09 -6.37 -13.97
CA LEU A 147 -1.22 -7.20 -14.39
C LEU A 147 -0.76 -8.57 -14.88
N ARG A 148 0.28 -8.61 -15.76
CA ARG A 148 0.90 -9.86 -16.21
C ARG A 148 1.37 -10.71 -15.01
N LEU A 149 2.02 -10.11 -14.03
CA LEU A 149 2.48 -10.82 -12.84
C LEU A 149 1.31 -11.44 -12.06
N ILE A 150 0.22 -10.70 -11.86
CA ILE A 150 -0.97 -11.19 -11.17
C ILE A 150 -1.59 -12.36 -11.94
N GLU A 151 -1.75 -12.23 -13.25
CA GLU A 151 -2.30 -13.28 -14.13
C GLU A 151 -1.43 -14.53 -14.15
N ASP A 152 -0.10 -14.39 -14.22
CA ASP A 152 0.82 -15.53 -14.24
C ASP A 152 0.97 -16.20 -12.87
N VAL A 153 0.83 -15.45 -11.76
CA VAL A 153 0.77 -15.99 -10.40
C VAL A 153 -0.53 -16.77 -10.19
N ALA A 154 -1.66 -16.28 -10.67
CA ALA A 154 -2.95 -16.94 -10.68
C ALA A 154 -3.37 -17.53 -9.31
N MET A 155 -3.14 -16.79 -8.22
CA MET A 155 -3.52 -17.17 -6.85
C MET A 155 -4.55 -16.17 -6.32
N GLU A 156 -5.62 -16.65 -5.68
CA GLU A 156 -6.72 -15.80 -5.16
C GLU A 156 -6.23 -14.79 -4.09
N ASN A 157 -5.21 -15.16 -3.34
CA ASN A 157 -4.60 -14.32 -2.31
C ASN A 157 -3.39 -13.51 -2.81
N PHE A 158 -3.31 -13.25 -4.13
CA PHE A 158 -2.32 -12.35 -4.73
C PHE A 158 -3.00 -11.17 -5.43
N GLY A 159 -2.49 -9.96 -5.23
CA GLY A 159 -3.10 -8.75 -5.78
C GLY A 159 -2.14 -7.57 -5.89
N ALA A 160 -2.69 -6.37 -5.89
CA ALA A 160 -1.92 -5.13 -6.00
C ALA A 160 -2.40 -4.06 -5.01
N PHE A 161 -1.49 -3.20 -4.59
CA PHE A 161 -1.76 -1.84 -4.14
C PHE A 161 -1.72 -0.93 -5.36
N TRP A 162 -2.60 0.04 -5.40
CA TRP A 162 -2.63 1.00 -6.49
C TRP A 162 -2.24 2.39 -6.00
N GLN A 163 -1.49 3.09 -6.83
CA GLN A 163 -1.17 4.50 -6.69
C GLN A 163 -0.97 5.12 -8.08
N PRO A 164 -1.22 6.43 -8.26
CA PRO A 164 -0.89 7.08 -9.51
C PRO A 164 0.63 7.09 -9.71
N ASN A 165 1.09 6.75 -10.91
CA ASN A 165 2.49 6.92 -11.25
C ASN A 165 2.74 8.39 -11.60
N GLN A 166 3.51 9.08 -10.75
CA GLN A 166 3.78 10.52 -10.85
C GLN A 166 4.60 10.92 -12.07
N TYR A 167 5.21 9.96 -12.77
CA TYR A 167 5.98 10.20 -13.99
C TYR A 167 5.18 9.92 -15.27
N ARG A 168 3.89 9.58 -15.15
CA ARG A 168 3.01 9.22 -16.25
C ARG A 168 1.85 10.22 -16.35
N SER A 169 1.20 10.22 -17.52
CA SER A 169 0.03 11.07 -17.74
C SER A 169 -1.16 10.63 -16.88
N HIS A 170 -2.10 11.57 -16.67
CA HIS A 170 -3.38 11.24 -16.01
C HIS A 170 -4.16 10.14 -16.75
N ALA A 171 -4.18 10.19 -18.10
CA ALA A 171 -4.82 9.14 -18.90
C ALA A 171 -4.21 7.74 -18.65
N TYR A 172 -2.88 7.65 -18.57
CA TYR A 172 -2.20 6.39 -18.20
C TYR A 172 -2.65 5.91 -16.80
N ASN A 173 -2.73 6.82 -15.82
CA ASN A 173 -3.15 6.48 -14.47
C ASN A 173 -4.62 6.01 -14.42
N LEU A 174 -5.51 6.57 -15.24
CA LEU A 174 -6.89 6.08 -15.36
C LEU A 174 -6.95 4.68 -15.99
N GLU A 175 -6.15 4.40 -17.02
CA GLU A 175 -6.04 3.06 -17.58
C GLU A 175 -5.52 2.05 -16.54
N SER A 176 -4.46 2.44 -15.82
CA SER A 176 -3.88 1.64 -14.73
C SER A 176 -4.91 1.34 -13.63
N ALA A 177 -5.64 2.36 -13.18
CA ALA A 177 -6.68 2.20 -12.16
C ALA A 177 -7.76 1.19 -12.61
N ARG A 178 -8.29 1.33 -13.85
CA ARG A 178 -9.29 0.40 -14.38
C ARG A 178 -8.77 -1.03 -14.51
N ALA A 179 -7.53 -1.19 -14.96
CA ALA A 179 -6.93 -2.51 -15.15
C ALA A 179 -6.68 -3.24 -13.82
N LEU A 180 -6.26 -2.51 -12.78
CA LEU A 180 -5.87 -3.09 -11.50
C LEU A 180 -6.98 -3.08 -10.45
N ALA A 181 -8.07 -2.31 -10.63
CA ALA A 181 -9.17 -2.22 -9.65
C ALA A 181 -9.71 -3.60 -9.19
N PRO A 182 -9.87 -4.63 -10.06
CA PRO A 182 -10.34 -5.94 -9.61
C PRO A 182 -9.42 -6.62 -8.59
N TYR A 183 -8.14 -6.28 -8.59
CA TYR A 183 -7.09 -6.91 -7.79
C TYR A 183 -6.65 -6.07 -6.60
N THR A 184 -7.21 -4.85 -6.45
CA THR A 184 -6.74 -3.83 -5.50
C THR A 184 -7.79 -3.51 -4.45
N ASN A 185 -7.38 -3.45 -3.18
CA ASN A 185 -8.18 -2.93 -2.08
C ASN A 185 -7.44 -1.89 -1.21
N ALA A 186 -6.21 -1.54 -1.59
CA ALA A 186 -5.41 -0.50 -0.93
C ALA A 186 -4.83 0.48 -1.95
N LEU A 187 -5.04 1.77 -1.70
CA LEU A 187 -4.56 2.87 -2.52
C LEU A 187 -3.64 3.77 -1.70
N HIS A 188 -2.43 4.04 -2.19
CA HIS A 188 -1.59 5.11 -1.64
C HIS A 188 -1.99 6.45 -2.25
N VAL A 189 -2.32 7.40 -1.39
CA VAL A 189 -2.94 8.67 -1.76
C VAL A 189 -1.96 9.82 -1.56
N PHE A 190 -1.62 10.49 -2.65
CA PHE A 190 -0.73 11.64 -2.69
C PHE A 190 -1.02 12.55 -3.90
N ALA A 191 -0.34 13.69 -3.98
CA ALA A 191 -0.38 14.57 -5.14
C ALA A 191 1.04 14.93 -5.57
N TRP A 192 1.62 14.11 -6.46
CA TRP A 192 2.97 14.30 -6.98
C TRP A 192 2.97 14.41 -8.50
N GLU A 193 3.88 15.23 -9.04
CA GLU A 193 4.23 15.28 -10.45
C GLU A 193 5.74 15.19 -10.60
N GLY A 194 6.24 14.09 -11.13
CA GLY A 194 7.67 13.78 -11.11
C GLY A 194 8.18 13.73 -9.66
N ASN A 195 9.12 14.61 -9.33
CA ASN A 195 9.69 14.72 -7.98
C ASN A 195 9.03 15.82 -7.13
N GLU A 196 8.11 16.59 -7.72
CA GLU A 196 7.44 17.69 -7.03
C GLU A 196 6.22 17.19 -6.28
N LYS A 197 6.11 17.60 -5.01
CA LYS A 197 4.99 17.27 -4.13
C LYS A 197 4.08 18.46 -3.97
N TYR A 198 2.79 18.24 -4.10
CA TYR A 198 1.75 19.27 -3.99
C TYR A 198 0.78 18.95 -2.86
N PRO A 199 0.12 19.96 -2.27
CA PRO A 199 -1.03 19.72 -1.39
C PRO A 199 -2.06 18.81 -2.10
N LEU A 200 -2.67 17.88 -1.37
CA LEU A 200 -3.56 16.87 -1.96
C LEU A 200 -4.70 17.50 -2.79
N ALA A 201 -5.18 18.67 -2.38
CA ALA A 201 -6.22 19.43 -3.09
C ALA A 201 -5.84 19.80 -4.54
N PHE A 202 -4.56 19.84 -4.87
CA PHE A 202 -4.07 20.13 -6.23
C PHE A 202 -4.52 19.07 -7.25
N HIS A 203 -4.64 17.82 -6.82
CA HIS A 203 -5.10 16.70 -7.66
C HIS A 203 -6.57 16.31 -7.37
N ARG A 204 -7.40 17.21 -6.82
CA ARG A 204 -8.81 16.93 -6.47
C ARG A 204 -9.59 16.23 -7.58
N ASP A 205 -9.56 16.79 -8.79
CA ASP A 205 -10.35 16.26 -9.91
C ASP A 205 -9.83 14.90 -10.37
N ARG A 206 -8.49 14.71 -10.39
CA ARG A 206 -7.87 13.42 -10.70
C ARG A 206 -8.26 12.35 -9.68
N TRP A 207 -8.22 12.68 -8.38
CA TRP A 207 -8.57 11.73 -7.32
C TRP A 207 -10.05 11.36 -7.36
N LYS A 208 -10.95 12.28 -7.70
CA LYS A 208 -12.36 11.95 -7.92
C LYS A 208 -12.54 10.90 -9.02
N GLU A 209 -11.89 11.11 -10.17
CA GLU A 209 -11.96 10.14 -11.28
C GLU A 209 -11.37 8.77 -10.88
N TYR A 210 -10.29 8.74 -10.09
CA TYR A 210 -9.75 7.47 -9.58
C TYR A 210 -10.74 6.81 -8.60
N LEU A 211 -11.28 7.55 -7.65
CA LEU A 211 -12.23 7.02 -6.67
C LEU A 211 -13.52 6.51 -7.33
N ASP A 212 -14.00 7.16 -8.40
CA ASP A 212 -15.15 6.67 -9.18
C ASP A 212 -14.88 5.27 -9.75
N ILE A 213 -13.65 4.97 -10.18
CA ILE A 213 -13.27 3.63 -10.66
C ILE A 213 -13.32 2.60 -9.53
N PHE A 214 -12.87 2.95 -8.32
CA PHE A 214 -12.87 2.06 -7.17
C PHE A 214 -14.21 2.02 -6.41
N ALA A 215 -15.18 2.88 -6.77
CA ALA A 215 -16.45 3.01 -6.08
C ALA A 215 -17.29 1.72 -6.12
N GLU A 216 -17.27 0.98 -7.23
CA GLU A 216 -17.99 -0.29 -7.34
C GLU A 216 -17.44 -1.30 -6.32
N LYS A 217 -16.13 -1.42 -6.23
CA LYS A 217 -15.46 -2.27 -5.24
C LYS A 217 -15.77 -1.83 -3.81
N ALA A 218 -15.74 -0.53 -3.54
CA ALA A 218 -16.05 0.04 -2.22
C ALA A 218 -17.52 -0.16 -1.78
N ARG A 219 -18.43 -0.57 -2.68
CA ARG A 219 -19.77 -1.02 -2.30
C ARG A 219 -19.82 -2.43 -1.77
N ALA A 220 -18.89 -3.29 -2.21
CA ALA A 220 -18.85 -4.71 -1.86
C ALA A 220 -17.89 -5.01 -0.70
N GLU A 221 -16.77 -4.32 -0.62
CA GLU A 221 -15.71 -4.56 0.36
C GLU A 221 -15.02 -3.26 0.78
N ASN A 222 -14.15 -3.32 1.80
CA ASN A 222 -13.37 -2.15 2.20
C ASN A 222 -12.32 -1.82 1.14
N VAL A 223 -12.21 -0.53 0.81
CA VAL A 223 -11.10 0.02 0.02
C VAL A 223 -10.37 1.04 0.88
N ASN A 224 -9.09 0.79 1.12
CA ASN A 224 -8.28 1.57 2.04
C ASN A 224 -7.55 2.68 1.28
N LEU A 225 -7.72 3.92 1.75
CA LEU A 225 -7.13 5.13 1.18
C LEU A 225 -6.06 5.64 2.15
N MET A 226 -4.82 5.26 1.90
CA MET A 226 -3.70 5.48 2.80
C MET A 226 -2.89 6.69 2.33
N LEU A 227 -2.97 7.80 3.09
CA LEU A 227 -2.14 8.98 2.82
C LEU A 227 -0.67 8.64 2.92
N GLU A 228 0.08 8.95 1.87
CA GLU A 228 1.51 8.69 1.81
C GLU A 228 2.28 9.97 1.46
N PHE A 229 3.27 10.32 2.28
CA PHE A 229 4.16 11.47 2.16
C PHE A 229 3.47 12.82 1.87
N MET A 230 3.32 13.62 2.89
CA MET A 230 2.78 14.99 2.78
C MET A 230 3.69 15.86 1.91
N HIS A 231 3.10 16.87 1.27
CA HIS A 231 3.82 17.77 0.34
C HIS A 231 5.03 18.49 0.97
N ASP A 232 4.95 18.78 2.26
CA ASP A 232 6.00 19.45 3.05
C ASP A 232 6.72 18.51 4.03
N ASN A 233 6.32 17.24 4.09
CA ASN A 233 6.76 16.26 5.08
C ASN A 233 6.58 16.69 6.54
N ASP A 234 5.73 17.71 6.83
CA ASP A 234 5.41 18.16 8.19
C ASP A 234 4.16 17.43 8.72
N PRO A 235 4.25 16.72 9.86
CA PRO A 235 3.09 16.09 10.50
C PRO A 235 1.93 17.05 10.79
N LYS A 236 2.19 18.35 10.90
CA LYS A 236 1.15 19.38 11.11
C LYS A 236 0.18 19.49 9.93
N SER A 237 0.63 19.18 8.73
CA SER A 237 -0.19 19.22 7.51
C SER A 237 -1.13 18.02 7.38
N LEU A 238 -0.94 16.97 8.20
CA LEU A 238 -1.74 15.74 8.12
C LEU A 238 -3.24 16.00 8.34
N GLY A 239 -3.60 16.85 9.29
CA GLY A 239 -5.01 17.17 9.59
C GLY A 239 -5.74 17.85 8.43
N GLU A 240 -5.08 18.76 7.70
CA GLU A 240 -5.62 19.38 6.50
C GLU A 240 -5.73 18.38 5.35
N THR A 241 -4.68 17.60 5.14
CA THR A 241 -4.65 16.57 4.09
C THR A 241 -5.74 15.51 4.30
N ALA A 242 -5.97 15.08 5.54
CA ALA A 242 -7.03 14.15 5.90
C ALA A 242 -8.44 14.72 5.64
N ARG A 243 -8.67 16.01 5.97
CA ARG A 243 -9.95 16.68 5.62
C ARG A 243 -10.14 16.76 4.11
N THR A 244 -9.08 17.06 3.38
CA THR A 244 -9.11 17.09 1.91
C THR A 244 -9.49 15.73 1.34
N LEU A 245 -8.85 14.65 1.80
CA LEU A 245 -9.18 13.28 1.37
C LEU A 245 -10.65 12.94 1.63
N ARG A 246 -11.18 13.24 2.82
CA ARG A 246 -12.59 12.99 3.13
C ARG A 246 -13.53 13.75 2.19
N SER A 247 -13.21 15.00 1.84
CA SER A 247 -14.01 15.77 0.90
C SER A 247 -14.06 15.18 -0.52
N PHE A 248 -13.12 14.28 -0.86
CA PHE A 248 -13.16 13.55 -2.13
C PHE A 248 -14.19 12.41 -2.06
N ILE A 249 -14.26 11.73 -0.92
CA ILE A 249 -15.12 10.56 -0.69
C ILE A 249 -16.59 10.97 -0.57
N GLU A 250 -16.90 12.11 0.02
CA GLU A 250 -18.26 12.60 0.24
C GLU A 250 -19.06 12.80 -1.07
N ASN A 251 -18.40 12.83 -2.21
CA ASN A 251 -19.00 13.11 -3.51
C ASN A 251 -18.86 11.94 -4.53
N VAL A 252 -18.52 10.74 -4.06
CA VAL A 252 -18.39 9.52 -4.88
C VAL A 252 -19.63 8.63 -4.80
#